data_d1d066a6d1c8aea1730bfcb12f098052
#
_entry.id   d1d066a6d1c8aea1730bfcb12f098052
#
_cell.length_a   1.000
_cell.length_b   1.000
_cell.length_c   1.000
_cell.angle_alpha   90.00
_cell.angle_beta   90.00
_cell.angle_gamma   90.00
#
_symmetry.space_group_name_H-M   'P 1'
#
loop_
_entity.id
_entity.type
_entity.pdbx_description
1 polymer ?
#
loop_
_entity_poly.entity_id
_entity_poly.type
_entity_poly.pdbx_seq_one_letter_code
_entity_poly.pdbx_strand_id
1 'polypeptide(L)'
;MARSFVPGGLAGWIIWPKPTPLALLEDTVEADERVAATGEVLRPLDEDALVERLRELGRRGVEAVTVSFVNAFANDAHERRAEELCAAELPDLPVSLSSKILPEIREYERTLTTVANSYVRPAVSRYIGSLERELAARGIGARLHILRSDGGLMPTDVARAAPVTMLVSGPAGGVAGAVWIAQQAGFENLLTLDMGGTSTDVALVQHGRAAVGRETSVGDLTLRASSIDVRTVGAGGGSIAHVPELTKALRVGPQSAGAEPGPAAYGRGGTEPTVTDANLVLGYLPPALLGGEMALDEEAAYAAVAKVSEALGLDVTRTAAGIVDIVNEHMYGALRLVSVQQGYDPRDYALVAFGGAGPLHANALGRLMGSWPVIIPPSPGVLCAYGDATTRLVDEAAKTFIRRFSETSDEEVSALLTSLAEEAAATLDAEGVPRAEQSLSLQADVRYHGQGFEVPIDLDQLGPGLLAGAGERFDAEHTRLFTFALDAEHELVNLRATVRGAPPSVVAERLEEGGPDPAPAATGRRRIWVDGGEVEATVYDRARLRAGNVVAGPAILTEMDSTTLVLPGHAGSVDPFGNVLIRPIPSEEH
;
A
#
# COMPACT_ATOMS: atom_id res chain seq x y z
N MET A 1 -8.04 -3.63 -24.18
CA MET A 1 -6.73 -4.27 -24.39
C MET A 1 -6.40 -5.09 -23.15
N ALA A 2 -6.08 -6.37 -23.31
CA ALA A 2 -5.67 -7.21 -22.20
C ALA A 2 -4.33 -7.85 -22.57
N ARG A 3 -3.25 -7.45 -21.88
CA ARG A 3 -2.00 -8.21 -21.87
C ARG A 3 -2.05 -9.14 -20.67
N SER A 4 -1.83 -10.43 -20.87
CA SER A 4 -1.63 -11.36 -19.76
C SER A 4 -0.14 -11.59 -19.57
N PHE A 5 0.34 -11.48 -18.35
CA PHE A 5 1.64 -12.01 -17.98
C PHE A 5 1.53 -13.53 -17.96
N VAL A 6 2.18 -14.19 -18.91
CA VAL A 6 2.14 -15.65 -19.02
C VAL A 6 3.36 -16.24 -18.35
N PRO A 7 3.21 -16.95 -17.22
CA PRO A 7 4.33 -17.65 -16.60
C PRO A 7 4.74 -18.86 -17.49
N GLY A 8 6.02 -18.92 -17.86
CA GLY A 8 6.59 -20.03 -18.62
C GLY A 8 6.55 -19.84 -20.13
N GLY A 9 7.37 -20.59 -20.85
CA GLY A 9 7.70 -20.41 -22.26
C GLY A 9 6.52 -20.36 -23.26
N LEU A 10 6.84 -20.27 -24.52
CA LEU A 10 5.96 -19.96 -25.65
C LEU A 10 4.62 -20.77 -25.71
N ALA A 11 4.57 -21.97 -25.14
CA ALA A 11 3.37 -22.79 -25.11
C ALA A 11 2.32 -22.33 -24.08
N GLY A 12 2.73 -21.62 -23.03
CA GLY A 12 1.83 -21.19 -21.96
C GLY A 12 0.83 -20.12 -22.40
N TRP A 13 1.24 -19.15 -23.24
CA TRP A 13 0.36 -18.04 -23.62
C TRP A 13 -0.76 -18.43 -24.60
N ILE A 14 -0.67 -19.58 -25.27
CA ILE A 14 -1.70 -20.11 -26.16
C ILE A 14 -2.92 -20.62 -25.37
N ILE A 15 -2.67 -21.20 -24.19
CA ILE A 15 -3.70 -21.82 -23.35
C ILE A 15 -4.07 -20.98 -22.12
N TRP A 16 -3.32 -19.89 -21.85
CA TRP A 16 -3.59 -19.02 -20.70
C TRP A 16 -4.82 -18.15 -20.97
N PRO A 17 -5.84 -18.18 -20.10
CA PRO A 17 -7.02 -17.34 -20.28
C PRO A 17 -6.62 -15.87 -20.17
N LYS A 18 -7.00 -15.07 -21.15
CA LYS A 18 -6.82 -13.62 -21.07
C LYS A 18 -7.78 -13.05 -20.01
N PRO A 19 -7.34 -12.07 -19.22
CA PRO A 19 -8.23 -11.38 -18.29
C PRO A 19 -9.37 -10.71 -19.06
N THR A 20 -10.54 -10.64 -18.46
CA THR A 20 -11.68 -9.90 -19.02
C THR A 20 -11.30 -8.41 -19.11
N PRO A 21 -11.41 -7.77 -20.28
CA PRO A 21 -11.09 -6.36 -20.41
C PRO A 21 -12.09 -5.51 -19.62
N LEU A 22 -11.59 -4.43 -18.98
CA LEU A 22 -12.43 -3.46 -18.24
C LEU A 22 -13.41 -2.72 -19.17
N ALA A 23 -13.03 -2.48 -20.42
CA ALA A 23 -13.91 -1.99 -21.48
C ALA A 23 -14.05 -3.06 -22.54
N LEU A 24 -15.28 -3.44 -22.88
CA LEU A 24 -15.54 -4.46 -23.90
C LEU A 24 -15.18 -3.95 -25.30
N LEU A 25 -14.82 -4.85 -26.20
CA LEU A 25 -14.48 -4.48 -27.57
C LEU A 25 -15.66 -3.82 -28.30
N GLU A 26 -16.87 -4.25 -28.02
CA GLU A 26 -18.10 -3.69 -28.58
C GLU A 26 -18.37 -2.24 -28.12
N ASP A 27 -17.85 -1.85 -26.96
CA ASP A 27 -17.93 -0.51 -26.39
C ASP A 27 -16.67 0.33 -26.68
N THR A 28 -15.79 -0.19 -27.55
CA THR A 28 -14.59 0.52 -28.02
C THR A 28 -14.78 0.98 -29.45
N VAL A 29 -14.76 2.31 -29.65
CA VAL A 29 -14.96 2.93 -30.95
C VAL A 29 -13.69 3.65 -31.41
N GLU A 30 -13.47 3.69 -32.72
CA GLU A 30 -12.37 4.42 -33.32
C GLU A 30 -12.80 5.86 -33.64
N ALA A 31 -11.88 6.82 -33.46
CA ALA A 31 -11.99 8.18 -33.95
C ALA A 31 -10.93 8.41 -35.04
N ASP A 32 -11.32 9.01 -36.15
CA ASP A 32 -10.39 9.33 -37.22
C ASP A 32 -9.65 10.62 -36.88
N GLU A 33 -8.40 10.47 -36.46
CA GLU A 33 -7.48 11.54 -36.08
C GLU A 33 -6.03 11.06 -36.20
N ARG A 34 -5.05 11.99 -36.21
CA ARG A 34 -3.64 11.62 -36.03
C ARG A 34 -2.81 12.79 -35.55
N VAL A 35 -2.11 12.60 -34.44
CA VAL A 35 -1.03 13.45 -33.94
C VAL A 35 0.31 12.72 -34.09
N ALA A 36 1.32 13.41 -34.58
CA ALA A 36 2.71 12.92 -34.64
C ALA A 36 3.36 12.89 -33.26
N ALA A 37 4.46 12.13 -33.09
CA ALA A 37 5.25 12.14 -31.87
C ALA A 37 5.85 13.52 -31.52
N THR A 38 5.97 14.40 -32.52
CA THR A 38 6.40 15.80 -32.36
C THR A 38 5.29 16.72 -31.83
N GLY A 39 4.03 16.22 -31.74
CA GLY A 39 2.87 17.03 -31.42
C GLY A 39 2.20 17.72 -32.64
N GLU A 40 2.73 17.54 -33.85
CA GLU A 40 2.12 18.06 -35.08
C GLU A 40 0.83 17.30 -35.40
N VAL A 41 -0.24 18.03 -35.78
CA VAL A 41 -1.50 17.43 -36.23
C VAL A 41 -1.33 17.00 -37.70
N LEU A 42 -1.23 15.69 -37.93
CA LEU A 42 -1.14 15.11 -39.27
C LEU A 42 -2.54 14.91 -39.92
N ARG A 43 -3.55 14.62 -39.09
CA ARG A 43 -4.96 14.49 -39.50
C ARG A 43 -5.83 15.11 -38.42
N PRO A 44 -6.67 16.10 -38.77
CA PRO A 44 -7.66 16.66 -37.85
C PRO A 44 -8.64 15.60 -37.37
N LEU A 45 -9.21 15.80 -36.19
CA LEU A 45 -10.28 14.96 -35.65
C LEU A 45 -11.53 15.09 -36.52
N ASP A 46 -12.09 13.96 -36.98
CA ASP A 46 -13.40 13.90 -37.63
C ASP A 46 -14.51 13.99 -36.55
N GLU A 47 -14.96 15.21 -36.29
CA GLU A 47 -15.95 15.51 -35.23
C GLU A 47 -17.30 14.88 -35.51
N ASP A 48 -17.78 14.94 -36.77
CA ASP A 48 -19.11 14.42 -37.16
C ASP A 48 -19.16 12.90 -36.97
N ALA A 49 -18.14 12.18 -37.42
CA ALA A 49 -18.03 10.74 -37.21
C ALA A 49 -17.94 10.39 -35.72
N LEU A 50 -17.18 11.14 -34.91
CA LEU A 50 -17.08 10.93 -33.47
C LEU A 50 -18.43 11.14 -32.78
N VAL A 51 -19.18 12.18 -33.10
CA VAL A 51 -20.52 12.47 -32.54
C VAL A 51 -21.46 11.29 -32.78
N GLU A 52 -21.47 10.72 -33.98
CA GLU A 52 -22.29 9.53 -34.28
C GLU A 52 -21.91 8.33 -33.39
N ARG A 53 -20.61 8.09 -33.19
CA ARG A 53 -20.11 7.05 -32.28
C ARG A 53 -20.49 7.30 -30.82
N LEU A 54 -20.40 8.53 -30.34
CA LEU A 54 -20.81 8.89 -28.98
C LEU A 54 -22.30 8.63 -28.75
N ARG A 55 -23.14 8.98 -29.71
CA ARG A 55 -24.59 8.67 -29.67
C ARG A 55 -24.86 7.17 -29.63
N GLU A 56 -24.07 6.37 -30.36
CA GLU A 56 -24.16 4.91 -30.33
C GLU A 56 -23.78 4.37 -28.92
N LEU A 57 -22.67 4.81 -28.33
CA LEU A 57 -22.27 4.44 -26.98
C LEU A 57 -23.32 4.83 -25.93
N GLY A 58 -23.92 6.02 -26.04
CA GLY A 58 -25.00 6.46 -25.16
C GLY A 58 -26.22 5.52 -25.21
N ARG A 59 -26.59 5.02 -26.41
CA ARG A 59 -27.69 4.05 -26.56
C ARG A 59 -27.38 2.68 -25.96
N ARG A 60 -26.11 2.34 -25.80
CA ARG A 60 -25.67 1.08 -25.15
C ARG A 60 -25.67 1.16 -23.63
N GLY A 61 -25.86 2.35 -23.07
CA GLY A 61 -25.95 2.57 -21.62
C GLY A 61 -24.60 2.50 -20.91
N VAL A 62 -23.52 2.97 -21.55
CA VAL A 62 -22.21 3.08 -20.90
C VAL A 62 -22.28 4.06 -19.72
N GLU A 63 -21.50 3.82 -18.68
CA GLU A 63 -21.52 4.60 -17.42
C GLU A 63 -20.39 5.63 -17.33
N ALA A 64 -19.37 5.53 -18.19
CA ALA A 64 -18.24 6.45 -18.28
C ALA A 64 -17.59 6.36 -19.65
N VAL A 65 -16.86 7.40 -20.06
CA VAL A 65 -16.12 7.44 -21.33
C VAL A 65 -14.64 7.65 -21.06
N THR A 66 -13.80 6.86 -21.74
CA THR A 66 -12.36 7.07 -21.83
C THR A 66 -12.02 7.57 -23.22
N VAL A 67 -11.29 8.68 -23.32
CA VAL A 67 -10.67 9.17 -24.56
C VAL A 67 -9.16 8.92 -24.47
N SER A 68 -8.62 8.21 -25.47
CA SER A 68 -7.18 7.92 -25.53
C SER A 68 -6.71 7.88 -26.97
N PHE A 69 -5.95 8.90 -27.38
CA PHE A 69 -5.41 9.03 -28.72
C PHE A 69 -3.90 8.82 -28.75
N VAL A 70 -3.40 8.40 -29.90
CA VAL A 70 -1.97 8.20 -30.13
C VAL A 70 -1.24 9.54 -30.02
N ASN A 71 -0.14 9.56 -29.23
CA ASN A 71 0.67 10.77 -28.98
C ASN A 71 -0.07 11.93 -28.30
N ALA A 72 -1.20 11.70 -27.64
CA ALA A 72 -1.92 12.73 -26.89
C ALA A 72 -1.08 13.35 -25.76
N PHE A 73 -0.06 12.66 -25.25
CA PHE A 73 0.92 13.21 -24.31
C PHE A 73 1.76 14.37 -24.90
N ALA A 74 1.95 14.40 -26.22
CA ALA A 74 2.67 15.46 -26.92
C ALA A 74 1.77 16.63 -27.33
N ASN A 75 0.51 16.34 -27.69
CA ASN A 75 -0.50 17.34 -28.04
C ASN A 75 -1.90 16.77 -27.74
N ASP A 76 -2.56 17.31 -26.75
CA ASP A 76 -3.85 16.88 -26.23
C ASP A 76 -5.06 17.57 -26.88
N ALA A 77 -4.86 18.40 -27.90
CA ALA A 77 -5.92 19.22 -28.50
C ALA A 77 -7.13 18.37 -28.97
N HIS A 78 -6.88 17.21 -29.59
CA HIS A 78 -7.94 16.31 -30.04
C HIS A 78 -8.68 15.64 -28.86
N GLU A 79 -7.99 15.24 -27.79
CA GLU A 79 -8.66 14.70 -26.61
C GLU A 79 -9.52 15.73 -25.89
N ARG A 80 -9.04 16.98 -25.76
CA ARG A 80 -9.83 18.09 -25.21
C ARG A 80 -11.05 18.37 -26.07
N ARG A 81 -10.90 18.35 -27.38
CA ARG A 81 -12.03 18.53 -28.28
C ARG A 81 -13.06 17.39 -28.16
N ALA A 82 -12.58 16.15 -28.06
CA ALA A 82 -13.44 14.99 -27.82
C ALA A 82 -14.18 15.09 -26.46
N GLU A 83 -13.53 15.61 -25.40
CA GLU A 83 -14.18 15.88 -24.11
C GLU A 83 -15.36 16.86 -24.27
N GLU A 84 -15.19 17.96 -25.03
CA GLU A 84 -16.27 18.91 -25.31
C GLU A 84 -17.43 18.25 -26.04
N LEU A 85 -17.16 17.41 -27.04
CA LEU A 85 -18.18 16.68 -27.78
C LEU A 85 -18.89 15.64 -26.86
N CYS A 86 -18.15 14.95 -26.02
CA CYS A 86 -18.74 14.06 -25.00
C CYS A 86 -19.67 14.84 -24.05
N ALA A 87 -19.26 16.00 -23.58
CA ALA A 87 -20.07 16.83 -22.69
C ALA A 87 -21.37 17.32 -23.36
N ALA A 88 -21.34 17.53 -24.67
CA ALA A 88 -22.54 17.93 -25.45
C ALA A 88 -23.48 16.75 -25.70
N GLU A 89 -22.98 15.57 -26.05
CA GLU A 89 -23.78 14.42 -26.45
C GLU A 89 -24.15 13.48 -25.28
N LEU A 90 -23.33 13.46 -24.23
CA LEU A 90 -23.43 12.57 -23.06
C LEU A 90 -23.20 13.36 -21.75
N PRO A 91 -24.02 14.40 -21.45
CA PRO A 91 -23.74 15.37 -20.39
C PRO A 91 -23.67 14.77 -18.97
N ASP A 92 -24.30 13.63 -18.74
CA ASP A 92 -24.37 12.99 -17.43
C ASP A 92 -23.21 11.98 -17.19
N LEU A 93 -22.38 11.74 -18.20
CA LEU A 93 -21.33 10.74 -18.11
C LEU A 93 -19.96 11.38 -17.79
N PRO A 94 -19.21 10.81 -16.82
CA PRO A 94 -17.85 11.23 -16.56
C PRO A 94 -16.94 10.84 -17.72
N VAL A 95 -16.11 11.78 -18.16
CA VAL A 95 -15.12 11.60 -19.23
C VAL A 95 -13.72 11.66 -18.63
N SER A 96 -12.87 10.69 -18.95
CA SER A 96 -11.46 10.68 -18.58
C SER A 96 -10.59 10.76 -19.82
N LEU A 97 -9.68 11.75 -19.87
CA LEU A 97 -8.70 11.91 -20.95
C LEU A 97 -7.38 11.28 -20.58
N SER A 98 -6.78 10.54 -21.50
CA SER A 98 -5.49 9.90 -21.26
C SER A 98 -4.37 10.91 -21.01
N SER A 99 -4.43 12.06 -21.68
CA SER A 99 -3.50 13.18 -21.49
C SER A 99 -3.60 13.89 -20.15
N LYS A 100 -4.74 13.76 -19.43
CA LYS A 100 -4.92 14.31 -18.07
C LYS A 100 -4.59 13.30 -16.98
N ILE A 101 -4.96 12.01 -17.19
CA ILE A 101 -4.76 10.97 -16.18
C ILE A 101 -3.31 10.51 -16.11
N LEU A 102 -2.67 10.34 -17.28
CA LEU A 102 -1.27 9.93 -17.37
C LEU A 102 -0.62 10.58 -18.60
N PRO A 103 -0.10 11.82 -18.49
CA PRO A 103 0.51 12.54 -19.62
C PRO A 103 1.91 12.01 -19.97
N GLU A 104 2.03 10.69 -20.03
CA GLU A 104 3.28 9.99 -20.27
C GLU A 104 3.23 9.17 -21.58
N ILE A 105 4.41 8.92 -22.15
CA ILE A 105 4.60 8.00 -23.27
C ILE A 105 4.11 6.59 -22.89
N ARG A 106 3.89 5.75 -23.89
CA ARG A 106 3.42 4.36 -23.85
C ARG A 106 1.90 4.27 -23.83
N GLU A 107 1.36 4.18 -25.04
CA GLU A 107 -0.08 4.19 -25.31
C GLU A 107 -0.86 3.11 -24.57
N TYR A 108 -0.27 1.90 -24.44
CA TYR A 108 -0.95 0.80 -23.77
C TYR A 108 -1.13 1.09 -22.28
N GLU A 109 -0.06 1.44 -21.59
CA GLU A 109 -0.05 1.74 -20.17
C GLU A 109 -0.92 2.98 -19.85
N ARG A 110 -0.83 4.02 -20.69
CA ARG A 110 -1.64 5.24 -20.58
C ARG A 110 -3.12 4.92 -20.75
N THR A 111 -3.48 4.20 -21.81
CA THR A 111 -4.87 3.82 -22.09
C THR A 111 -5.42 2.92 -21.00
N LEU A 112 -4.68 1.89 -20.57
CA LEU A 112 -5.13 0.97 -19.54
C LEU A 112 -5.38 1.69 -18.21
N THR A 113 -4.47 2.58 -17.79
CA THR A 113 -4.60 3.37 -16.57
C THR A 113 -5.82 4.29 -16.64
N THR A 114 -6.07 4.92 -17.80
CA THR A 114 -7.22 5.81 -18.00
C THR A 114 -8.54 5.01 -18.03
N VAL A 115 -8.55 3.82 -18.61
CA VAL A 115 -9.74 2.93 -18.60
C VAL A 115 -10.03 2.47 -17.17
N ALA A 116 -9.00 2.10 -16.39
CA ALA A 116 -9.17 1.75 -14.98
C ALA A 116 -9.73 2.94 -14.17
N ASN A 117 -9.24 4.16 -14.45
CA ASN A 117 -9.79 5.39 -13.88
C ASN A 117 -11.29 5.52 -14.17
N SER A 118 -11.68 5.43 -15.44
CA SER A 118 -13.08 5.54 -15.86
C SER A 118 -13.96 4.45 -15.26
N TYR A 119 -13.44 3.24 -15.12
CA TYR A 119 -14.15 2.09 -14.56
C TYR A 119 -14.56 2.31 -13.09
N VAL A 120 -13.66 2.86 -12.27
CA VAL A 120 -13.96 3.08 -10.84
C VAL A 120 -14.62 4.43 -10.57
N ARG A 121 -14.51 5.41 -11.48
CA ARG A 121 -14.92 6.79 -11.28
C ARG A 121 -16.40 6.98 -10.90
N PRO A 122 -17.39 6.31 -11.53
CA PRO A 122 -18.79 6.46 -11.14
C PRO A 122 -19.07 6.03 -9.70
N ALA A 123 -18.49 4.91 -9.25
CA ALA A 123 -18.68 4.40 -7.90
C ALA A 123 -18.02 5.32 -6.86
N VAL A 124 -16.77 5.72 -7.10
CA VAL A 124 -16.01 6.63 -6.22
C VAL A 124 -16.66 7.99 -6.11
N SER A 125 -17.13 8.57 -7.23
CA SER A 125 -17.81 9.87 -7.22
C SER A 125 -19.10 9.84 -6.41
N ARG A 126 -19.89 8.77 -6.52
CA ARG A 126 -21.11 8.57 -5.69
C ARG A 126 -20.76 8.44 -4.21
N TYR A 127 -19.74 7.66 -3.89
CA TYR A 127 -19.30 7.46 -2.51
C TYR A 127 -18.83 8.76 -1.86
N ILE A 128 -17.90 9.48 -2.49
CA ILE A 128 -17.40 10.77 -1.98
C ILE A 128 -18.54 11.77 -1.81
N GLY A 129 -19.41 11.89 -2.83
CA GLY A 129 -20.58 12.78 -2.74
C GLY A 129 -21.56 12.38 -1.63
N SER A 130 -21.71 11.10 -1.32
CA SER A 130 -22.52 10.64 -0.20
C SER A 130 -21.87 11.01 1.14
N LEU A 131 -20.56 10.83 1.24
CA LEU A 131 -19.79 11.14 2.44
C LEU A 131 -19.85 12.64 2.76
N GLU A 132 -19.65 13.52 1.77
CA GLU A 132 -19.76 14.97 1.96
C GLU A 132 -21.16 15.40 2.44
N ARG A 133 -22.21 14.83 1.85
CA ARG A 133 -23.60 15.13 2.31
C ARG A 133 -23.84 14.67 3.74
N GLU A 134 -23.35 13.49 4.11
CA GLU A 134 -23.52 12.96 5.47
C GLU A 134 -22.73 13.78 6.51
N LEU A 135 -21.52 14.19 6.19
CA LEU A 135 -20.72 15.06 7.07
C LEU A 135 -21.42 16.43 7.26
N ALA A 136 -21.91 17.02 6.18
CA ALA A 136 -22.65 18.27 6.24
C ALA A 136 -23.95 18.14 7.06
N ALA A 137 -24.70 17.04 6.88
CA ALA A 137 -25.93 16.76 7.66
C ALA A 137 -25.65 16.59 9.16
N ARG A 138 -24.47 16.12 9.53
CA ARG A 138 -24.02 16.03 10.93
C ARG A 138 -23.40 17.32 11.48
N GLY A 139 -23.38 18.39 10.69
CA GLY A 139 -22.81 19.69 11.08
C GLY A 139 -21.29 19.72 11.11
N ILE A 140 -20.61 18.76 10.47
CA ILE A 140 -19.16 18.71 10.36
C ILE A 140 -18.76 19.60 9.16
N GLY A 141 -18.21 20.79 9.44
CA GLY A 141 -17.78 21.75 8.44
C GLY A 141 -16.31 21.65 8.02
N ALA A 142 -15.61 20.59 8.43
CA ALA A 142 -14.23 20.36 8.03
C ALA A 142 -14.16 19.96 6.55
N ARG A 143 -13.08 20.38 5.86
CA ARG A 143 -12.82 19.92 4.49
C ARG A 143 -12.45 18.44 4.50
N LEU A 144 -13.05 17.70 3.58
CA LEU A 144 -12.74 16.29 3.37
C LEU A 144 -11.56 16.17 2.40
N HIS A 145 -10.55 15.43 2.80
CA HIS A 145 -9.45 15.01 1.94
C HIS A 145 -9.43 13.49 1.84
N ILE A 146 -8.93 12.99 0.74
CA ILE A 146 -8.86 11.56 0.45
C ILE A 146 -7.40 11.13 0.38
N LEU A 147 -7.08 9.99 0.97
CA LEU A 147 -5.73 9.42 0.93
C LEU A 147 -5.42 8.87 -0.48
N ARG A 148 -4.23 9.17 -0.97
CA ARG A 148 -3.65 8.66 -2.22
C ARG A 148 -2.86 7.39 -1.97
N SER A 149 -2.63 6.62 -3.02
CA SER A 149 -1.78 5.41 -2.97
C SER A 149 -0.31 5.70 -2.67
N ASP A 150 0.15 6.93 -2.90
CA ASP A 150 1.53 7.38 -2.58
C ASP A 150 1.69 7.89 -1.13
N GLY A 151 0.63 7.79 -0.32
CA GLY A 151 0.62 8.20 1.09
C GLY A 151 0.36 9.67 1.33
N GLY A 152 0.03 10.46 0.31
CA GLY A 152 -0.40 11.86 0.43
C GLY A 152 -1.92 12.01 0.51
N LEU A 153 -2.39 13.19 0.88
CA LEU A 153 -3.81 13.57 0.79
C LEU A 153 -4.07 14.39 -0.46
N MET A 154 -5.29 14.26 -1.00
CA MET A 154 -5.79 15.06 -2.12
C MET A 154 -7.20 15.60 -1.84
N PRO A 155 -7.60 16.72 -2.46
CA PRO A 155 -8.96 17.23 -2.41
C PRO A 155 -9.98 16.27 -3.03
N THR A 156 -11.24 16.38 -2.65
CA THR A 156 -12.30 15.47 -3.12
C THR A 156 -12.62 15.61 -4.61
N ASP A 157 -12.44 16.78 -5.20
CA ASP A 157 -12.60 17.01 -6.63
C ASP A 157 -11.51 16.30 -7.44
N VAL A 158 -10.25 16.35 -7.00
CA VAL A 158 -9.14 15.58 -7.57
C VAL A 158 -9.40 14.08 -7.45
N ALA A 159 -9.84 13.61 -6.27
CA ALA A 159 -10.19 12.21 -6.05
C ALA A 159 -11.32 11.71 -6.96
N ARG A 160 -12.30 12.55 -7.27
CA ARG A 160 -13.38 12.23 -8.22
C ARG A 160 -12.90 12.22 -9.66
N ALA A 161 -11.96 13.09 -10.02
CA ALA A 161 -11.41 13.15 -11.38
C ALA A 161 -10.45 12.00 -11.67
N ALA A 162 -9.57 11.67 -10.71
CA ALA A 162 -8.50 10.70 -10.86
C ALA A 162 -8.50 9.62 -9.77
N PRO A 163 -9.59 8.85 -9.59
CA PRO A 163 -9.68 7.82 -8.55
C PRO A 163 -8.66 6.68 -8.70
N VAL A 164 -8.03 6.52 -9.85
CA VAL A 164 -6.93 5.56 -10.05
C VAL A 164 -5.75 5.81 -9.11
N THR A 165 -5.59 7.04 -8.59
CA THR A 165 -4.53 7.40 -7.66
C THR A 165 -4.76 6.93 -6.21
N MET A 166 -5.90 6.31 -5.91
CA MET A 166 -6.26 5.85 -4.56
C MET A 166 -6.49 4.33 -4.44
N LEU A 167 -6.14 3.55 -5.46
CA LEU A 167 -6.45 2.11 -5.55
C LEU A 167 -5.87 1.26 -4.40
N VAL A 168 -4.74 1.64 -3.83
CA VAL A 168 -4.08 0.96 -2.69
C VAL A 168 -3.82 1.93 -1.53
N SER A 169 -4.73 2.89 -1.32
CA SER A 169 -4.57 3.93 -0.31
C SER A 169 -4.63 3.40 1.13
N GLY A 170 -5.40 2.35 1.41
CA GLY A 170 -5.49 1.76 2.76
C GLY A 170 -4.12 1.33 3.31
N PRO A 171 -3.38 0.44 2.63
CA PRO A 171 -2.01 0.11 3.02
C PRO A 171 -1.07 1.33 3.12
N ALA A 172 -1.24 2.32 2.25
CA ALA A 172 -0.44 3.55 2.29
C ALA A 172 -0.65 4.35 3.59
N GLY A 173 -1.89 4.41 4.09
CA GLY A 173 -2.21 5.01 5.39
C GLY A 173 -1.52 4.28 6.54
N GLY A 174 -1.52 2.93 6.51
CA GLY A 174 -0.82 2.12 7.51
C GLY A 174 0.69 2.41 7.55
N VAL A 175 1.33 2.48 6.38
CA VAL A 175 2.76 2.82 6.30
C VAL A 175 3.02 4.25 6.79
N ALA A 176 2.18 5.23 6.42
CA ALA A 176 2.32 6.61 6.89
C ALA A 176 2.20 6.70 8.43
N GLY A 177 1.23 5.98 9.03
CA GLY A 177 1.07 5.88 10.48
C GLY A 177 2.27 5.23 11.16
N ALA A 178 2.80 4.15 10.58
CA ALA A 178 3.99 3.47 11.08
C ALA A 178 5.22 4.38 11.05
N VAL A 179 5.42 5.14 9.97
CA VAL A 179 6.51 6.13 9.86
C VAL A 179 6.37 7.20 10.94
N TRP A 180 5.19 7.77 11.10
CA TRP A 180 4.95 8.82 12.08
C TRP A 180 5.25 8.35 13.51
N ILE A 181 4.71 7.20 13.90
CA ILE A 181 4.93 6.59 15.23
C ILE A 181 6.41 6.28 15.47
N ALA A 182 7.07 5.65 14.52
CA ALA A 182 8.45 5.24 14.67
C ALA A 182 9.41 6.44 14.75
N GLN A 183 9.16 7.51 14.02
CA GLN A 183 9.92 8.76 14.12
C GLN A 183 9.83 9.38 15.51
N GLN A 184 8.65 9.35 16.16
CA GLN A 184 8.49 9.77 17.54
C GLN A 184 9.35 8.94 18.50
N ALA A 185 9.49 7.64 18.22
CA ALA A 185 10.31 6.70 18.98
C ALA A 185 11.82 6.74 18.58
N GLY A 186 12.21 7.57 17.61
CA GLY A 186 13.60 7.73 17.17
C GLY A 186 14.09 6.72 16.15
N PHE A 187 13.18 6.07 15.40
CA PHE A 187 13.51 5.09 14.35
C PHE A 187 13.14 5.64 12.97
N GLU A 188 14.08 5.56 12.02
CA GLU A 188 13.90 6.02 10.64
C GLU A 188 13.90 4.90 9.61
N ASN A 189 14.50 3.74 9.92
CA ASN A 189 14.57 2.58 9.06
C ASN A 189 13.64 1.49 9.58
N LEU A 190 12.62 1.14 8.81
CA LEU A 190 11.53 0.27 9.26
C LEU A 190 11.20 -0.81 8.22
N LEU A 191 10.82 -1.96 8.73
CA LEU A 191 9.95 -2.90 8.05
C LEU A 191 8.56 -2.76 8.66
N THR A 192 7.52 -2.65 7.85
CA THR A 192 6.12 -2.58 8.32
C THR A 192 5.42 -3.90 8.11
N LEU A 193 4.53 -4.24 9.04
CA LEU A 193 3.71 -5.44 8.99
C LEU A 193 2.28 -5.07 9.43
N ASP A 194 1.37 -4.96 8.47
CA ASP A 194 -0.07 -4.79 8.72
C ASP A 194 -0.78 -6.11 8.50
N MET A 195 -1.11 -6.83 9.57
CA MET A 195 -1.86 -8.08 9.47
C MET A 195 -3.30 -7.89 9.94
N GLY A 196 -4.20 -7.98 8.98
CA GLY A 196 -5.63 -7.99 9.21
C GLY A 196 -6.24 -9.39 9.26
N GLY A 197 -7.55 -9.48 8.99
CA GLY A 197 -8.27 -10.76 8.96
C GLY A 197 -8.00 -11.60 7.71
N THR A 198 -7.64 -10.98 6.58
CA THR A 198 -7.55 -11.67 5.27
C THR A 198 -6.15 -11.71 4.71
N SER A 199 -5.38 -10.65 4.89
CA SER A 199 -4.07 -10.45 4.28
C SER A 199 -3.11 -9.78 5.25
N THR A 200 -1.84 -9.81 4.86
CA THR A 200 -0.77 -9.03 5.48
C THR A 200 -0.12 -8.17 4.42
N ASP A 201 0.03 -6.90 4.73
CA ASP A 201 0.73 -5.90 3.92
C ASP A 201 2.08 -5.56 4.56
N VAL A 202 3.15 -5.61 3.76
CA VAL A 202 4.51 -5.30 4.21
C VAL A 202 5.14 -4.26 3.32
N ALA A 203 5.92 -3.36 3.91
CA ALA A 203 6.68 -2.34 3.17
C ALA A 203 8.03 -2.08 3.83
N LEU A 204 8.96 -1.49 3.06
CA LEU A 204 10.24 -1.00 3.51
C LEU A 204 10.21 0.52 3.59
N VAL A 205 10.76 1.05 4.67
CA VAL A 205 10.94 2.50 4.91
C VAL A 205 12.41 2.77 5.19
N GLN A 206 12.99 3.71 4.48
CA GLN A 206 14.37 4.16 4.66
C GLN A 206 14.42 5.65 4.96
N HIS A 207 15.20 6.04 5.98
CA HIS A 207 15.34 7.45 6.38
C HIS A 207 13.99 8.17 6.55
N GLY A 208 13.00 7.46 7.13
CA GLY A 208 11.65 7.97 7.34
C GLY A 208 10.82 8.14 6.07
N ARG A 209 11.22 7.53 4.96
CA ARG A 209 10.49 7.59 3.67
C ARG A 209 10.18 6.19 3.17
N ALA A 210 8.93 5.93 2.87
CA ALA A 210 8.53 4.71 2.17
C ALA A 210 8.95 4.79 0.70
N ALA A 211 9.34 3.65 0.13
CA ALA A 211 9.60 3.56 -1.29
C ALA A 211 8.30 3.74 -2.07
N VAL A 212 8.34 4.56 -3.12
CA VAL A 212 7.19 4.79 -4.01
C VAL A 212 7.50 4.18 -5.37
N GLY A 213 6.68 3.22 -5.77
CA GLY A 213 6.72 2.63 -7.10
C GLY A 213 5.91 3.46 -8.11
N ARG A 214 6.21 3.30 -9.40
CA ARG A 214 5.50 3.95 -10.51
C ARG A 214 4.37 3.10 -11.08
N GLU A 215 4.28 1.86 -10.66
CA GLU A 215 3.31 0.90 -11.14
C GLU A 215 2.57 0.27 -9.96
N THR A 216 1.26 0.20 -10.10
CA THR A 216 0.38 -0.44 -9.13
C THR A 216 -0.24 -1.67 -9.78
N SER A 217 -0.11 -2.84 -9.14
CA SER A 217 -0.76 -4.06 -9.60
C SER A 217 -2.07 -4.28 -8.85
N VAL A 218 -3.16 -4.46 -9.60
CA VAL A 218 -4.48 -4.77 -9.07
C VAL A 218 -5.03 -5.98 -9.82
N GLY A 219 -5.09 -7.13 -9.18
CA GLY A 219 -5.41 -8.39 -9.85
C GLY A 219 -4.41 -8.67 -10.98
N ASP A 220 -4.92 -8.90 -12.19
CA ASP A 220 -4.11 -9.15 -13.39
C ASP A 220 -3.70 -7.87 -14.13
N LEU A 221 -4.00 -6.69 -13.59
CA LEU A 221 -3.72 -5.41 -14.22
C LEU A 221 -2.48 -4.75 -13.58
N THR A 222 -1.59 -4.24 -14.42
CA THR A 222 -0.50 -3.35 -14.01
C THR A 222 -0.80 -1.96 -14.55
N LEU A 223 -1.05 -1.02 -13.63
CA LEU A 223 -1.44 0.36 -13.93
C LEU A 223 -0.25 1.29 -13.62
N ARG A 224 -0.08 2.33 -14.42
CA ARG A 224 0.91 3.38 -14.15
C ARG A 224 0.29 4.43 -13.22
N ALA A 225 0.29 4.12 -11.94
CA ALA A 225 -0.13 5.02 -10.88
C ALA A 225 0.87 4.91 -9.73
N SER A 226 1.32 6.04 -9.22
CA SER A 226 2.27 6.08 -8.11
C SER A 226 1.63 5.49 -6.85
N SER A 227 2.31 4.53 -6.22
CA SER A 227 1.90 3.95 -4.95
C SER A 227 3.11 3.63 -4.07
N ILE A 228 2.91 3.62 -2.76
CA ILE A 228 3.89 3.04 -1.84
C ILE A 228 4.13 1.59 -2.26
N ASP A 229 5.40 1.16 -2.31
CA ASP A 229 5.76 -0.23 -2.64
C ASP A 229 5.39 -1.15 -1.48
N VAL A 230 4.14 -1.59 -1.48
CA VAL A 230 3.57 -2.53 -0.53
C VAL A 230 3.46 -3.89 -1.18
N ARG A 231 3.85 -4.93 -0.46
CA ARG A 231 3.66 -6.32 -0.88
C ARG A 231 2.61 -6.98 0.00
N THR A 232 1.58 -7.48 -0.65
CA THR A 232 0.47 -8.17 0.02
C THR A 232 0.64 -9.68 -0.09
N VAL A 233 0.45 -10.37 1.02
CA VAL A 233 0.37 -11.84 1.07
C VAL A 233 -0.97 -12.26 1.67
N GLY A 234 -1.58 -13.34 1.14
CA GLY A 234 -2.82 -13.91 1.63
C GLY A 234 -2.62 -14.66 2.96
N ALA A 235 -2.14 -13.95 3.97
CA ALA A 235 -1.88 -14.43 5.32
C ALA A 235 -2.57 -13.48 6.31
N GLY A 236 -3.66 -13.89 6.92
CA GLY A 236 -4.43 -13.11 7.88
C GLY A 236 -5.06 -14.00 8.94
N GLY A 237 -5.71 -13.41 9.95
CA GLY A 237 -6.36 -14.15 11.03
C GLY A 237 -7.43 -15.14 10.54
N GLY A 238 -8.11 -14.84 9.45
CA GLY A 238 -9.12 -15.69 8.81
C GLY A 238 -8.56 -16.67 7.76
N SER A 239 -7.23 -16.73 7.53
CA SER A 239 -6.64 -17.67 6.58
C SER A 239 -6.95 -19.11 6.96
N ILE A 240 -7.52 -19.88 6.03
CA ILE A 240 -8.01 -21.24 6.25
C ILE A 240 -6.86 -22.24 6.19
N ALA A 241 -6.75 -23.09 7.21
CA ALA A 241 -5.85 -24.21 7.23
C ALA A 241 -6.51 -25.45 6.61
N HIS A 242 -5.80 -26.16 5.74
CA HIS A 242 -6.30 -27.34 5.07
C HIS A 242 -5.20 -28.34 4.71
N VAL A 243 -5.59 -29.57 4.44
CA VAL A 243 -4.71 -30.65 3.99
C VAL A 243 -5.16 -31.16 2.63
N PRO A 244 -4.50 -30.74 1.52
CA PRO A 244 -4.86 -31.23 0.19
C PRO A 244 -4.66 -32.74 0.08
N GLU A 245 -5.60 -33.44 -0.56
CA GLU A 245 -5.56 -34.91 -0.73
C GLU A 245 -4.29 -35.40 -1.42
N LEU A 246 -3.78 -34.64 -2.38
CA LEU A 246 -2.61 -35.03 -3.18
C LEU A 246 -1.30 -34.95 -2.39
N THR A 247 -1.10 -33.85 -1.65
CA THR A 247 0.18 -33.61 -0.94
C THR A 247 0.17 -34.09 0.49
N LYS A 248 -0.99 -34.21 1.11
CA LYS A 248 -1.21 -34.56 2.53
C LYS A 248 -0.36 -33.71 3.49
N ALA A 249 0.03 -32.51 3.08
CA ALA A 249 0.78 -31.58 3.86
C ALA A 249 -0.14 -30.43 4.33
N LEU A 250 0.10 -29.93 5.55
CA LEU A 250 -0.61 -28.76 6.05
C LEU A 250 -0.35 -27.53 5.17
N ARG A 251 -1.40 -26.83 4.82
CA ARG A 251 -1.35 -25.54 4.15
C ARG A 251 -2.26 -24.53 4.85
N VAL A 252 -1.89 -23.24 4.77
CA VAL A 252 -2.64 -22.13 5.33
C VAL A 252 -2.85 -21.08 4.24
N GLY A 253 -4.11 -20.75 3.96
CA GLY A 253 -4.47 -19.86 2.86
C GLY A 253 -4.23 -20.47 1.45
N PRO A 254 -4.31 -19.66 0.38
CA PRO A 254 -4.65 -18.21 0.38
C PRO A 254 -6.12 -17.91 0.68
N GLN A 255 -6.99 -18.95 0.78
CA GLN A 255 -8.40 -18.78 1.09
C GLN A 255 -8.57 -18.23 2.51
N SER A 256 -9.52 -17.29 2.66
CA SER A 256 -9.89 -16.70 3.95
C SER A 256 -11.36 -16.95 4.24
N ALA A 257 -11.68 -17.19 5.50
CA ALA A 257 -13.07 -17.25 5.98
C ALA A 257 -13.77 -15.88 5.97
N GLY A 258 -13.00 -14.80 5.71
CA GLY A 258 -13.53 -13.44 5.67
C GLY A 258 -14.10 -12.99 7.02
N ALA A 259 -15.01 -12.01 6.95
CA ALA A 259 -15.76 -11.52 8.11
C ALA A 259 -17.01 -12.38 8.38
N GLU A 260 -17.60 -12.96 7.32
CA GLU A 260 -18.76 -13.82 7.32
C GLU A 260 -18.51 -15.03 6.39
N PRO A 261 -18.64 -16.24 6.91
CA PRO A 261 -19.01 -16.62 8.30
C PRO A 261 -17.87 -16.34 9.30
N GLY A 262 -16.63 -16.07 8.85
CA GLY A 262 -15.46 -15.82 9.70
C GLY A 262 -14.90 -17.07 10.37
N PRO A 263 -13.89 -16.91 11.26
CA PRO A 263 -13.34 -17.97 12.10
C PRO A 263 -14.41 -18.71 12.90
N ALA A 264 -14.22 -20.00 13.15
CA ALA A 264 -15.12 -20.79 13.97
C ALA A 264 -15.28 -20.20 15.39
N ALA A 265 -14.20 -19.66 15.95
CA ALA A 265 -14.16 -18.97 17.23
C ALA A 265 -15.16 -17.81 17.34
N TYR A 266 -15.61 -17.22 16.24
CA TYR A 266 -16.53 -16.08 16.27
C TYR A 266 -17.99 -16.47 16.48
N GLY A 267 -18.33 -17.77 16.41
CA GLY A 267 -19.69 -18.27 16.65
C GLY A 267 -20.71 -17.80 15.61
N ARG A 268 -20.27 -17.37 14.41
CA ARG A 268 -21.13 -16.85 13.33
C ARG A 268 -21.39 -17.87 12.21
N GLY A 269 -21.19 -19.15 12.49
CA GLY A 269 -21.41 -20.25 11.55
C GLY A 269 -20.17 -20.67 10.75
N GLY A 270 -19.00 -20.09 11.03
CA GLY A 270 -17.71 -20.57 10.51
C GLY A 270 -17.42 -21.98 11.03
N THR A 271 -16.90 -22.85 10.15
CA THR A 271 -16.57 -24.25 10.50
C THR A 271 -15.20 -24.67 10.01
N GLU A 272 -14.57 -23.86 9.16
CA GLU A 272 -13.22 -24.10 8.66
C GLU A 272 -12.18 -23.62 9.67
N PRO A 273 -11.11 -24.38 9.91
CA PRO A 273 -10.05 -23.96 10.83
C PRO A 273 -9.27 -22.78 10.27
N THR A 274 -9.11 -21.73 11.07
CA THR A 274 -8.38 -20.53 10.69
C THR A 274 -7.16 -20.28 11.59
N VAL A 275 -6.33 -19.30 11.22
CA VAL A 275 -5.23 -18.83 12.07
C VAL A 275 -5.74 -18.28 13.40
N THR A 276 -6.90 -17.60 13.42
CA THR A 276 -7.55 -17.13 14.67
C THR A 276 -7.93 -18.29 15.57
N ASP A 277 -8.52 -19.37 15.01
CA ASP A 277 -8.86 -20.56 15.77
C ASP A 277 -7.61 -21.22 16.37
N ALA A 278 -6.53 -21.32 15.57
CA ALA A 278 -5.25 -21.86 16.04
C ALA A 278 -4.66 -21.01 17.17
N ASN A 279 -4.65 -19.68 17.05
CA ASN A 279 -4.19 -18.78 18.11
C ASN A 279 -5.01 -18.90 19.41
N LEU A 280 -6.31 -19.14 19.30
CA LEU A 280 -7.17 -19.37 20.47
C LEU A 280 -6.86 -20.72 21.13
N VAL A 281 -6.70 -21.79 20.35
CA VAL A 281 -6.30 -23.13 20.84
C VAL A 281 -4.95 -23.10 21.56
N LEU A 282 -3.99 -22.28 21.05
CA LEU A 282 -2.67 -22.09 21.68
C LEU A 282 -2.72 -21.20 22.93
N GLY A 283 -3.87 -20.62 23.25
CA GLY A 283 -4.05 -19.73 24.39
C GLY A 283 -3.53 -18.31 24.19
N TYR A 284 -3.14 -17.91 22.96
CA TYR A 284 -2.59 -16.59 22.66
C TYR A 284 -3.67 -15.50 22.68
N LEU A 285 -4.91 -15.84 22.31
CA LEU A 285 -6.03 -14.90 22.36
C LEU A 285 -6.79 -15.00 23.69
N PRO A 286 -7.28 -13.88 24.25
CA PRO A 286 -8.17 -13.89 25.40
C PRO A 286 -9.54 -14.52 25.02
N PRO A 287 -10.38 -14.91 26.01
CA PRO A 287 -11.70 -15.50 25.74
C PRO A 287 -12.71 -14.53 25.14
N ALA A 288 -12.37 -13.24 25.06
CA ALA A 288 -13.18 -12.22 24.42
C ALA A 288 -12.28 -11.15 23.79
N LEU A 289 -12.71 -10.58 22.67
CA LEU A 289 -12.07 -9.48 21.93
C LEU A 289 -12.92 -8.20 22.06
N LEU A 290 -12.46 -7.09 21.47
CA LEU A 290 -13.15 -5.80 21.44
C LEU A 290 -13.55 -5.32 22.85
N GLY A 291 -12.58 -5.34 23.79
CA GLY A 291 -12.85 -4.91 25.16
C GLY A 291 -13.86 -5.78 25.92
N GLY A 292 -14.13 -6.99 25.42
CA GLY A 292 -15.10 -7.93 26.02
C GLY A 292 -16.46 -8.00 25.30
N GLU A 293 -16.66 -7.19 24.25
CA GLU A 293 -17.92 -7.16 23.51
C GLU A 293 -18.13 -8.40 22.62
N MET A 294 -17.05 -9.09 22.25
CA MET A 294 -17.08 -10.26 21.40
C MET A 294 -16.48 -11.47 22.11
N ALA A 295 -17.32 -12.32 22.68
CA ALA A 295 -16.91 -13.59 23.25
C ALA A 295 -16.44 -14.55 22.16
N LEU A 296 -15.36 -15.31 22.42
CA LEU A 296 -14.83 -16.32 21.53
C LEU A 296 -15.28 -17.72 21.98
N ASP A 297 -15.65 -18.55 20.99
CA ASP A 297 -16.04 -19.95 21.20
C ASP A 297 -14.81 -20.86 21.11
N GLU A 298 -14.22 -21.18 22.27
CA GLU A 298 -13.03 -22.04 22.36
C GLU A 298 -13.35 -23.48 21.91
N GLU A 299 -14.58 -23.99 22.15
CA GLU A 299 -14.98 -25.33 21.72
C GLU A 299 -15.10 -25.42 20.20
N ALA A 300 -15.72 -24.41 19.57
CA ALA A 300 -15.83 -24.34 18.12
C ALA A 300 -14.44 -24.23 17.44
N ALA A 301 -13.55 -23.41 17.98
CA ALA A 301 -12.18 -23.28 17.49
C ALA A 301 -11.41 -24.62 17.59
N TYR A 302 -11.49 -25.29 18.75
CA TYR A 302 -10.88 -26.60 18.96
C TYR A 302 -11.44 -27.64 17.97
N ALA A 303 -12.76 -27.71 17.81
CA ALA A 303 -13.42 -28.63 16.89
C ALA A 303 -13.03 -28.37 15.42
N ALA A 304 -12.85 -27.10 15.03
CA ALA A 304 -12.40 -26.75 13.70
C ALA A 304 -10.96 -27.23 13.44
N VAL A 305 -10.02 -26.94 14.35
CA VAL A 305 -8.61 -27.38 14.23
C VAL A 305 -8.48 -28.89 14.29
N ALA A 306 -9.33 -29.59 15.07
CA ALA A 306 -9.34 -31.05 15.18
C ALA A 306 -9.54 -31.74 13.83
N LYS A 307 -10.31 -31.18 12.89
CA LYS A 307 -10.48 -31.74 11.53
C LYS A 307 -9.16 -31.86 10.78
N VAL A 308 -8.31 -30.84 10.89
CA VAL A 308 -6.98 -30.84 10.26
C VAL A 308 -6.03 -31.76 11.04
N SER A 309 -6.14 -31.78 12.36
CA SER A 309 -5.39 -32.65 13.25
C SER A 309 -5.58 -34.14 12.91
N GLU A 310 -6.83 -34.55 12.70
CA GLU A 310 -7.19 -35.93 12.27
C GLU A 310 -6.56 -36.28 10.92
N ALA A 311 -6.62 -35.37 9.94
CA ALA A 311 -6.06 -35.58 8.63
C ALA A 311 -4.52 -35.71 8.64
N LEU A 312 -3.84 -35.07 9.60
CA LEU A 312 -2.39 -35.11 9.77
C LEU A 312 -1.91 -36.24 10.70
N GLY A 313 -2.81 -36.80 11.53
CA GLY A 313 -2.44 -37.74 12.59
C GLY A 313 -1.63 -37.10 13.73
N LEU A 314 -1.83 -35.83 14.01
CA LEU A 314 -1.19 -35.04 15.05
C LEU A 314 -2.19 -34.72 16.18
N ASP A 315 -1.73 -34.27 17.34
CA ASP A 315 -2.61 -33.67 18.34
C ASP A 315 -3.03 -32.24 17.93
N VAL A 316 -4.16 -31.77 18.47
CA VAL A 316 -4.77 -30.50 18.09
C VAL A 316 -3.86 -29.30 18.38
N THR A 317 -3.15 -29.32 19.53
CA THR A 317 -2.26 -28.22 19.94
C THR A 317 -1.04 -28.11 19.00
N ARG A 318 -0.43 -29.24 18.65
CA ARG A 318 0.68 -29.26 17.66
C ARG A 318 0.22 -28.84 16.28
N THR A 319 -1.00 -29.23 15.90
CA THR A 319 -1.60 -28.78 14.63
C THR A 319 -1.81 -27.28 14.62
N ALA A 320 -2.34 -26.71 15.71
CA ALA A 320 -2.50 -25.27 15.88
C ALA A 320 -1.14 -24.54 15.81
N ALA A 321 -0.09 -25.06 16.47
CA ALA A 321 1.24 -24.51 16.38
C ALA A 321 1.77 -24.54 14.93
N GLY A 322 1.58 -25.65 14.20
CA GLY A 322 1.96 -25.76 12.79
C GLY A 322 1.22 -24.79 11.88
N ILE A 323 -0.06 -24.47 12.16
CA ILE A 323 -0.82 -23.46 11.43
C ILE A 323 -0.18 -22.07 11.62
N VAL A 324 0.15 -21.72 12.88
CA VAL A 324 0.79 -20.44 13.20
C VAL A 324 2.20 -20.34 12.60
N ASP A 325 2.97 -21.42 12.64
CA ASP A 325 4.31 -21.44 12.04
C ASP A 325 4.25 -21.20 10.53
N ILE A 326 3.33 -21.87 9.81
CA ILE A 326 3.19 -21.69 8.36
C ILE A 326 2.75 -20.26 8.00
N VAL A 327 1.83 -19.66 8.73
CA VAL A 327 1.44 -18.28 8.45
C VAL A 327 2.58 -17.29 8.74
N ASN A 328 3.38 -17.54 9.80
CA ASN A 328 4.58 -16.75 10.07
C ASN A 328 5.62 -16.89 8.96
N GLU A 329 5.83 -18.08 8.41
CA GLU A 329 6.72 -18.29 7.25
C GLU A 329 6.23 -17.57 5.99
N HIS A 330 4.92 -17.49 5.74
CA HIS A 330 4.38 -16.72 4.63
C HIS A 330 4.66 -15.22 4.80
N MET A 331 4.46 -14.67 5.99
CA MET A 331 4.76 -13.27 6.30
C MET A 331 6.27 -13.00 6.27
N TYR A 332 7.09 -13.91 6.80
CA TYR A 332 8.55 -13.86 6.68
C TYR A 332 9.00 -13.81 5.23
N GLY A 333 8.40 -14.66 4.37
CA GLY A 333 8.63 -14.64 2.93
C GLY A 333 8.33 -13.27 2.30
N ALA A 334 7.20 -12.65 2.66
CA ALA A 334 6.84 -11.32 2.17
C ALA A 334 7.81 -10.23 2.66
N LEU A 335 8.21 -10.24 3.94
CA LEU A 335 9.20 -9.31 4.49
C LEU A 335 10.56 -9.42 3.77
N ARG A 336 10.96 -10.64 3.37
CA ARG A 336 12.19 -10.84 2.58
C ARG A 336 12.10 -10.26 1.17
N LEU A 337 10.91 -10.24 0.55
CA LEU A 337 10.72 -9.64 -0.77
C LEU A 337 10.99 -8.13 -0.76
N VAL A 338 10.63 -7.44 0.31
CA VAL A 338 10.84 -5.99 0.44
C VAL A 338 12.19 -5.62 1.06
N SER A 339 12.94 -6.57 1.62
CA SER A 339 14.24 -6.33 2.26
C SER A 339 15.38 -7.09 1.56
N VAL A 340 15.59 -8.35 1.89
CA VAL A 340 16.75 -9.15 1.44
C VAL A 340 16.83 -9.22 -0.09
N GLN A 341 15.71 -9.39 -0.79
CA GLN A 341 15.70 -9.46 -2.25
C GLN A 341 16.02 -8.13 -2.93
N GLN A 342 15.86 -7.02 -2.20
CA GLN A 342 16.24 -5.68 -2.65
C GLN A 342 17.65 -5.27 -2.17
N GLY A 343 18.36 -6.19 -1.49
CA GLY A 343 19.74 -5.97 -1.02
C GLY A 343 19.85 -5.30 0.35
N TYR A 344 18.76 -5.25 1.12
CA TYR A 344 18.75 -4.67 2.47
C TYR A 344 18.84 -5.73 3.55
N ASP A 345 19.67 -5.48 4.56
CA ASP A 345 19.78 -6.36 5.73
C ASP A 345 18.67 -6.03 6.75
N PRO A 346 17.73 -6.94 7.03
CA PRO A 346 16.63 -6.66 7.95
C PRO A 346 17.08 -6.34 9.38
N ARG A 347 18.30 -6.68 9.75
CA ARG A 347 18.88 -6.37 11.08
C ARG A 347 19.14 -4.86 11.29
N ASP A 348 19.19 -4.08 10.21
CA ASP A 348 19.36 -2.63 10.23
C ASP A 348 18.01 -1.88 10.36
N TYR A 349 16.89 -2.63 10.45
CA TYR A 349 15.54 -2.10 10.45
C TYR A 349 14.77 -2.51 11.71
N ALA A 350 13.99 -1.62 12.28
CA ALA A 350 12.98 -1.99 13.27
C ALA A 350 11.73 -2.56 12.57
N LEU A 351 11.06 -3.54 13.20
CA LEU A 351 9.81 -4.10 12.68
C LEU A 351 8.63 -3.40 13.36
N VAL A 352 7.85 -2.60 12.63
CA VAL A 352 6.61 -2.00 13.15
C VAL A 352 5.43 -2.91 12.75
N ALA A 353 4.78 -3.50 13.76
CA ALA A 353 3.68 -4.42 13.53
C ALA A 353 2.35 -3.84 14.03
N PHE A 354 1.35 -3.89 13.16
CA PHE A 354 0.02 -3.35 13.39
C PHE A 354 -1.06 -4.15 12.65
N GLY A 355 -2.29 -3.64 12.57
CA GLY A 355 -3.47 -4.41 12.21
C GLY A 355 -3.95 -5.25 13.39
N GLY A 356 -5.19 -5.73 13.34
CA GLY A 356 -5.82 -6.45 14.45
C GLY A 356 -5.09 -7.75 14.86
N ALA A 357 -4.38 -8.40 13.94
CA ALA A 357 -3.67 -9.66 14.17
C ALA A 357 -2.14 -9.51 14.20
N GLY A 358 -1.58 -8.46 13.62
CA GLY A 358 -0.12 -8.27 13.48
C GLY A 358 0.67 -8.38 14.77
N PRO A 359 0.27 -7.69 15.86
CA PRO A 359 0.97 -7.72 17.14
C PRO A 359 1.12 -9.13 17.77
N LEU A 360 0.21 -10.03 17.44
CA LEU A 360 0.25 -11.40 17.95
C LEU A 360 1.40 -12.23 17.35
N HIS A 361 1.74 -11.94 16.09
CA HIS A 361 2.78 -12.63 15.32
C HIS A 361 4.13 -11.90 15.32
N ALA A 362 4.13 -10.64 15.73
CA ALA A 362 5.24 -9.71 15.55
C ALA A 362 6.54 -10.16 16.21
N ASN A 363 6.50 -10.64 17.46
CA ASN A 363 7.71 -11.07 18.16
C ASN A 363 8.36 -12.31 17.49
N ALA A 364 7.53 -13.25 16.99
CA ALA A 364 8.04 -14.41 16.24
C ALA A 364 8.72 -13.99 14.94
N LEU A 365 8.14 -13.01 14.22
CA LEU A 365 8.71 -12.46 12.99
C LEU A 365 10.00 -11.68 13.25
N GLY A 366 10.05 -10.87 14.32
CA GLY A 366 11.28 -10.20 14.77
C GLY A 366 12.40 -11.20 15.02
N ARG A 367 12.11 -12.35 15.67
CA ARG A 367 13.05 -13.46 15.88
C ARG A 367 13.52 -14.09 14.57
N LEU A 368 12.61 -14.34 13.61
CA LEU A 368 12.94 -14.91 12.30
C LEU A 368 13.80 -13.98 11.44
N MET A 369 13.50 -12.68 11.46
CA MET A 369 14.21 -11.65 10.68
C MET A 369 15.50 -11.16 11.34
N GLY A 370 15.62 -11.29 12.67
CA GLY A 370 16.65 -10.60 13.45
C GLY A 370 16.43 -9.08 13.51
N SER A 371 15.22 -8.59 13.23
CA SER A 371 14.86 -7.18 13.15
C SER A 371 14.38 -6.67 14.50
N TRP A 372 15.15 -5.76 15.11
CA TRP A 372 14.90 -5.27 16.45
C TRP A 372 15.06 -3.74 16.57
N PRO A 373 14.23 -3.04 17.40
CA PRO A 373 13.09 -3.60 18.14
C PRO A 373 11.94 -4.00 17.23
N VAL A 374 11.08 -4.89 17.74
CA VAL A 374 9.70 -4.96 17.25
C VAL A 374 8.91 -3.87 17.96
N ILE A 375 8.30 -2.99 17.22
CA ILE A 375 7.52 -1.84 17.70
C ILE A 375 6.03 -2.15 17.53
N ILE A 376 5.30 -2.17 18.64
CA ILE A 376 3.84 -2.28 18.63
C ILE A 376 3.28 -0.91 19.02
N PRO A 377 2.68 -0.14 18.10
CA PRO A 377 2.10 1.16 18.41
C PRO A 377 0.87 1.03 19.32
N PRO A 378 0.43 2.09 20.01
CA PRO A 378 -0.87 2.10 20.65
C PRO A 378 -1.99 1.99 19.59
N SER A 379 -3.07 1.27 19.93
CA SER A 379 -4.22 1.01 19.04
C SER A 379 -3.79 0.55 17.63
N PRO A 380 -3.04 -0.56 17.54
CA PRO A 380 -2.45 -1.00 16.29
C PRO A 380 -3.50 -1.41 15.24
N GLY A 381 -4.70 -1.80 15.66
CA GLY A 381 -5.82 -2.16 14.76
C GLY A 381 -6.37 -0.99 13.95
N VAL A 382 -6.08 0.25 14.37
CA VAL A 382 -6.54 1.50 13.71
C VAL A 382 -5.38 2.41 13.28
N LEU A 383 -4.16 1.90 13.18
CA LEU A 383 -2.98 2.70 12.81
C LEU A 383 -3.12 3.39 11.45
N CYS A 384 -3.84 2.79 10.50
CA CYS A 384 -4.13 3.41 9.20
C CYS A 384 -4.83 4.76 9.38
N ALA A 385 -5.78 4.88 10.32
CA ALA A 385 -6.45 6.15 10.61
C ALA A 385 -5.50 7.20 11.21
N TYR A 386 -4.48 6.77 11.97
CA TYR A 386 -3.40 7.67 12.39
C TYR A 386 -2.60 8.19 11.20
N GLY A 387 -2.30 7.32 10.24
CA GLY A 387 -1.64 7.71 8.99
C GLY A 387 -2.44 8.77 8.23
N ASP A 388 -3.75 8.56 8.09
CA ASP A 388 -4.65 9.51 7.44
C ASP A 388 -4.66 10.88 8.16
N ALA A 389 -4.61 10.88 9.50
CA ALA A 389 -4.62 12.09 10.30
C ALA A 389 -3.26 12.81 10.37
N THR A 390 -2.16 12.12 10.09
CA THR A 390 -0.79 12.63 10.24
C THR A 390 -0.08 12.91 8.92
N THR A 391 -0.65 12.50 7.79
CA THR A 391 -0.10 12.77 6.46
C THR A 391 -0.51 14.16 5.96
N ARG A 392 0.03 14.58 4.83
CA ARG A 392 -0.06 15.94 4.30
C ARG A 392 -0.66 15.94 2.89
N LEU A 393 -1.16 17.11 2.48
CA LEU A 393 -1.56 17.34 1.10
C LEU A 393 -0.37 17.18 0.16
N VAL A 394 -0.60 16.48 -0.94
CA VAL A 394 0.41 16.22 -1.98
C VAL A 394 -0.25 16.36 -3.35
N ASP A 395 0.44 17.04 -4.26
CA ASP A 395 0.10 16.94 -5.67
C ASP A 395 1.35 16.75 -6.53
N GLU A 396 1.19 16.14 -7.68
CA GLU A 396 2.26 15.78 -8.60
C GLU A 396 1.86 16.14 -10.02
N ALA A 397 2.73 16.85 -10.72
CA ALA A 397 2.63 17.08 -12.14
C ALA A 397 3.80 16.41 -12.87
N ALA A 398 3.50 15.76 -13.99
CA ALA A 398 4.49 15.04 -14.79
C ALA A 398 4.30 15.34 -16.27
N LYS A 399 5.38 15.23 -17.04
CA LYS A 399 5.35 15.40 -18.50
C LYS A 399 6.40 14.55 -19.18
N THR A 400 6.03 13.89 -20.26
CA THR A 400 7.01 13.26 -21.16
C THR A 400 7.86 14.32 -21.84
N PHE A 401 9.19 14.15 -21.76
CA PHE A 401 10.19 15.01 -22.38
C PHE A 401 11.37 14.16 -22.88
N ILE A 402 11.18 13.52 -24.03
CA ILE A 402 12.19 12.62 -24.61
C ILE A 402 13.22 13.48 -25.32
N ARG A 403 14.40 13.60 -24.70
CA ARG A 403 15.57 14.32 -25.25
C ARG A 403 16.86 13.66 -24.75
N ARG A 404 17.81 13.49 -25.64
CA ARG A 404 19.19 13.17 -25.24
C ARG A 404 19.78 14.35 -24.49
N PHE A 405 20.69 14.10 -23.57
CA PHE A 405 21.34 15.19 -22.83
C PHE A 405 22.06 16.18 -23.74
N SER A 406 22.60 15.71 -24.88
CA SER A 406 23.22 16.57 -25.92
C SER A 406 22.22 17.43 -26.72
N GLU A 407 20.90 17.13 -26.65
CA GLU A 407 19.83 17.80 -27.41
C GLU A 407 19.00 18.79 -26.56
N THR A 408 19.35 18.97 -25.30
CA THR A 408 18.67 19.86 -24.36
C THR A 408 19.67 20.62 -23.50
N SER A 409 19.20 21.48 -22.62
CA SER A 409 20.05 22.24 -21.70
C SER A 409 19.48 22.25 -20.28
N ASP A 410 20.34 22.54 -19.31
CA ASP A 410 19.95 22.73 -17.91
C ASP A 410 18.83 23.77 -17.76
N GLU A 411 18.85 24.83 -18.57
CA GLU A 411 17.87 25.92 -18.56
C GLU A 411 16.51 25.43 -19.06
N GLU A 412 16.48 24.68 -20.18
CA GLU A 412 15.23 24.15 -20.75
C GLU A 412 14.57 23.17 -19.79
N VAL A 413 15.33 22.23 -19.23
CA VAL A 413 14.82 21.26 -18.27
C VAL A 413 14.35 21.93 -16.97
N SER A 414 15.11 22.91 -16.47
CA SER A 414 14.75 23.67 -15.28
C SER A 414 13.47 24.49 -15.48
N ALA A 415 13.28 25.11 -16.64
CA ALA A 415 12.07 25.86 -16.95
C ALA A 415 10.83 24.94 -16.98
N LEU A 416 10.96 23.75 -17.57
CA LEU A 416 9.87 22.78 -17.62
C LEU A 416 9.54 22.23 -16.22
N LEU A 417 10.54 21.87 -15.42
CA LEU A 417 10.36 21.43 -14.03
C LEU A 417 9.71 22.52 -13.16
N THR A 418 10.10 23.80 -13.38
CA THR A 418 9.46 24.93 -12.69
C THR A 418 7.98 25.05 -13.07
N SER A 419 7.65 24.88 -14.34
CA SER A 419 6.24 24.90 -14.79
C SER A 419 5.43 23.77 -14.16
N LEU A 420 5.98 22.57 -14.08
CA LEU A 420 5.32 21.43 -13.41
C LEU A 420 5.18 21.67 -11.90
N ALA A 421 6.18 22.26 -11.25
CA ALA A 421 6.11 22.62 -9.85
C ALA A 421 5.00 23.65 -9.57
N GLU A 422 4.84 24.65 -10.42
CA GLU A 422 3.74 25.63 -10.32
C GLU A 422 2.37 24.99 -10.54
N GLU A 423 2.25 24.05 -11.48
CA GLU A 423 1.03 23.28 -11.73
C GLU A 423 0.63 22.47 -10.47
N ALA A 424 1.53 21.67 -9.92
CA ALA A 424 1.26 20.89 -8.71
C ALA A 424 0.98 21.78 -7.49
N ALA A 425 1.69 22.89 -7.35
CA ALA A 425 1.48 23.83 -6.25
C ALA A 425 0.12 24.55 -6.31
N ALA A 426 -0.46 24.73 -7.49
CA ALA A 426 -1.76 25.38 -7.64
C ALA A 426 -2.88 24.63 -6.91
N THR A 427 -2.83 23.30 -6.85
CA THR A 427 -3.77 22.48 -6.07
C THR A 427 -3.68 22.79 -4.58
N LEU A 428 -2.45 22.88 -4.04
CA LEU A 428 -2.23 23.19 -2.62
C LEU A 428 -2.61 24.64 -2.29
N ASP A 429 -2.38 25.58 -3.22
CA ASP A 429 -2.79 26.97 -3.07
C ASP A 429 -4.33 27.09 -2.96
N ALA A 430 -5.07 26.32 -3.79
CA ALA A 430 -6.53 26.27 -3.76
C ALA A 430 -7.05 25.71 -2.42
N GLU A 431 -6.29 24.84 -1.77
CA GLU A 431 -6.57 24.32 -0.44
C GLU A 431 -6.14 25.28 0.68
N GLY A 432 -5.48 26.40 0.35
CA GLY A 432 -5.07 27.42 1.29
C GLY A 432 -3.75 27.09 2.01
N VAL A 433 -2.93 26.20 1.46
CA VAL A 433 -1.58 25.92 2.00
C VAL A 433 -0.61 27.02 1.57
N PRO A 434 -0.03 27.81 2.52
CA PRO A 434 0.90 28.86 2.17
C PRO A 434 2.12 28.34 1.39
N ARG A 435 2.57 29.07 0.38
CA ARG A 435 3.76 28.69 -0.42
C ARG A 435 5.01 28.46 0.44
N ALA A 436 5.16 29.21 1.53
CA ALA A 436 6.28 29.04 2.47
C ALA A 436 6.25 27.71 3.25
N GLU A 437 5.10 27.05 3.29
CA GLU A 437 4.89 25.75 3.95
C GLU A 437 4.88 24.60 2.94
N GLN A 438 5.06 24.89 1.66
CA GLN A 438 5.16 23.89 0.62
C GLN A 438 6.61 23.43 0.42
N SER A 439 6.82 22.14 0.22
CA SER A 439 8.11 21.55 -0.11
C SER A 439 8.06 20.90 -1.49
N LEU A 440 9.12 21.05 -2.27
CA LEU A 440 9.26 20.58 -3.64
C LEU A 440 10.23 19.40 -3.71
N SER A 441 9.86 18.36 -4.44
CA SER A 441 10.75 17.29 -4.88
C SER A 441 10.69 17.19 -6.40
N LEU A 442 11.85 17.03 -7.04
CA LEU A 442 11.97 16.94 -8.49
C LEU A 442 12.57 15.58 -8.87
N GLN A 443 12.05 14.99 -9.94
CA GLN A 443 12.52 13.71 -10.49
C GLN A 443 12.58 13.75 -12.00
N ALA A 444 13.52 12.97 -12.57
CA ALA A 444 13.57 12.65 -13.98
C ALA A 444 13.63 11.14 -14.17
N ASP A 445 12.86 10.61 -15.11
CA ASP A 445 13.06 9.25 -15.61
C ASP A 445 14.16 9.31 -16.66
N VAL A 446 15.28 8.63 -16.40
CA VAL A 446 16.47 8.62 -17.25
C VAL A 446 16.74 7.22 -17.77
N ARG A 447 17.27 7.12 -18.99
CA ARG A 447 17.74 5.86 -19.57
C ARG A 447 18.99 6.10 -20.42
N TYR A 448 19.71 5.03 -20.75
CA TYR A 448 20.65 5.10 -21.86
C TYR A 448 19.88 5.18 -23.18
N HIS A 449 20.35 5.99 -24.13
CA HIS A 449 19.71 6.10 -25.44
C HIS A 449 19.56 4.73 -26.10
N GLY A 450 18.32 4.40 -26.52
CA GLY A 450 17.98 3.09 -27.08
C GLY A 450 17.61 2.00 -26.07
N GLN A 451 17.72 2.27 -24.76
CA GLN A 451 17.26 1.34 -23.72
C GLN A 451 15.73 1.30 -23.64
N GLY A 452 15.17 0.12 -23.39
CA GLY A 452 13.72 -0.10 -23.37
C GLY A 452 13.01 0.27 -22.07
N PHE A 453 13.75 0.60 -21.01
CA PHE A 453 13.24 0.99 -19.70
C PHE A 453 13.97 2.22 -19.17
N GLU A 454 13.37 2.93 -18.27
CA GLU A 454 13.88 4.10 -17.57
C GLU A 454 14.04 3.84 -16.08
N VAL A 455 14.95 4.57 -15.43
CA VAL A 455 15.17 4.58 -13.99
C VAL A 455 14.82 5.96 -13.44
N PRO A 456 13.96 6.09 -12.43
CA PRO A 456 13.65 7.37 -11.80
C PRO A 456 14.84 7.86 -10.97
N ILE A 457 15.22 9.12 -11.18
CA ILE A 457 16.34 9.78 -10.52
C ILE A 457 15.87 11.06 -9.84
N ASP A 458 16.15 11.18 -8.56
CA ASP A 458 15.90 12.43 -7.82
C ASP A 458 16.86 13.52 -8.28
N LEU A 459 16.33 14.74 -8.45
CA LEU A 459 17.11 15.92 -8.85
C LEU A 459 17.26 16.85 -7.65
N ASP A 460 18.50 17.23 -7.29
CA ASP A 460 18.76 18.04 -6.09
C ASP A 460 18.50 19.52 -6.30
N GLN A 461 18.69 20.01 -7.52
CA GLN A 461 18.63 21.44 -7.81
C GLN A 461 18.20 21.72 -9.24
N LEU A 462 17.67 22.91 -9.45
CA LEU A 462 17.46 23.52 -10.75
C LEU A 462 18.69 24.34 -11.16
N GLY A 463 18.88 24.53 -12.44
CA GLY A 463 19.94 25.37 -12.99
C GLY A 463 21.21 24.62 -13.37
N PRO A 464 22.37 25.32 -13.42
CA PRO A 464 23.61 24.75 -13.95
C PRO A 464 24.06 23.46 -13.26
N GLY A 465 24.39 22.45 -14.05
CA GLY A 465 24.84 21.14 -13.57
C GLY A 465 23.72 20.12 -13.33
N LEU A 466 22.47 20.46 -13.61
CA LEU A 466 21.33 19.56 -13.43
C LEU A 466 21.48 18.26 -14.22
N LEU A 467 21.75 18.35 -15.51
CA LEU A 467 21.90 17.18 -16.38
C LEU A 467 23.13 16.35 -16.01
N ALA A 468 24.26 17.00 -15.70
CA ALA A 468 25.45 16.29 -15.26
C ALA A 468 25.21 15.49 -13.97
N GLY A 469 24.60 16.12 -12.96
CA GLY A 469 24.26 15.45 -11.71
C GLY A 469 23.21 14.34 -11.88
N ALA A 470 22.23 14.52 -12.77
CA ALA A 470 21.27 13.47 -13.12
C ALA A 470 21.94 12.25 -13.78
N GLY A 471 22.91 12.48 -14.69
CA GLY A 471 23.66 11.41 -15.34
C GLY A 471 24.51 10.61 -14.37
N GLU A 472 25.27 11.27 -13.49
CA GLU A 472 26.09 10.62 -12.47
C GLU A 472 25.25 9.74 -11.52
N ARG A 473 24.09 10.23 -11.11
CA ARG A 473 23.17 9.46 -10.26
C ARG A 473 22.54 8.29 -10.99
N PHE A 474 22.16 8.51 -12.25
CA PHE A 474 21.63 7.43 -13.07
C PHE A 474 22.65 6.29 -13.22
N ASP A 475 23.91 6.59 -13.51
CA ASP A 475 24.97 5.60 -13.64
C ASP A 475 25.21 4.84 -12.32
N ALA A 476 25.17 5.55 -11.19
CA ALA A 476 25.30 4.95 -9.87
C ALA A 476 24.11 4.01 -9.56
N GLU A 477 22.89 4.46 -9.81
CA GLU A 477 21.67 3.68 -9.57
C GLU A 477 21.55 2.50 -10.53
N HIS A 478 21.90 2.70 -11.82
CA HIS A 478 21.95 1.62 -12.80
C HIS A 478 22.98 0.55 -12.41
N THR A 479 24.15 0.97 -11.91
CA THR A 479 25.15 0.03 -11.39
C THR A 479 24.64 -0.70 -10.15
N ARG A 480 23.92 -0.03 -9.27
CA ARG A 480 23.31 -0.66 -8.09
C ARG A 480 22.28 -1.73 -8.49
N LEU A 481 21.43 -1.44 -9.48
CA LEU A 481 20.33 -2.31 -9.91
C LEU A 481 20.83 -3.47 -10.81
N PHE A 482 21.75 -3.18 -11.72
CA PHE A 482 22.14 -4.09 -12.79
C PHE A 482 23.62 -4.53 -12.75
N THR A 483 24.41 -4.01 -11.80
CA THR A 483 25.84 -4.31 -11.59
C THR A 483 26.80 -3.73 -12.63
N PHE A 484 26.32 -2.91 -13.56
CA PHE A 484 27.15 -2.25 -14.58
C PHE A 484 26.58 -0.87 -14.97
N ALA A 485 27.44 -0.02 -15.52
CA ALA A 485 27.06 1.17 -16.27
C ALA A 485 27.54 1.03 -17.72
N LEU A 486 26.89 1.74 -18.66
CA LEU A 486 27.27 1.76 -20.08
C LEU A 486 27.96 3.07 -20.42
N ASP A 487 28.93 3.00 -21.33
CA ASP A 487 29.49 4.19 -22.02
C ASP A 487 28.54 4.57 -23.18
N ALA A 488 27.36 5.10 -22.82
CA ALA A 488 26.31 5.46 -23.76
C ALA A 488 25.65 6.77 -23.32
N GLU A 489 25.11 7.49 -24.30
CA GLU A 489 24.45 8.78 -24.05
C GLU A 489 23.19 8.63 -23.21
N HIS A 490 23.02 9.50 -22.23
CA HIS A 490 21.82 9.58 -21.41
C HIS A 490 20.66 10.26 -22.16
N GLU A 491 19.44 9.81 -21.89
CA GLU A 491 18.20 10.34 -22.45
C GLU A 491 17.17 10.55 -21.34
N LEU A 492 16.61 11.75 -21.27
CA LEU A 492 15.42 12.04 -20.45
C LEU A 492 14.20 11.39 -21.10
N VAL A 493 13.27 10.88 -20.29
CA VAL A 493 12.01 10.32 -20.76
C VAL A 493 10.82 11.10 -20.20
N ASN A 494 10.75 11.23 -18.88
CA ASN A 494 9.73 12.01 -18.19
C ASN A 494 10.39 12.95 -17.17
N LEU A 495 9.75 14.09 -16.94
CA LEU A 495 10.08 15.02 -15.87
C LEU A 495 8.88 15.13 -14.91
N ARG A 496 9.17 15.30 -13.61
CA ARG A 496 8.16 15.30 -12.59
C ARG A 496 8.49 16.25 -11.45
N ALA A 497 7.46 16.94 -10.98
CA ALA A 497 7.52 17.77 -9.79
C ALA A 497 6.42 17.35 -8.82
N THR A 498 6.80 17.07 -7.57
CA THR A 498 5.88 16.74 -6.49
C THR A 498 5.94 17.85 -5.44
N VAL A 499 4.79 18.45 -5.14
CA VAL A 499 4.67 19.48 -4.10
C VAL A 499 3.91 18.91 -2.91
N ARG A 500 4.45 19.15 -1.71
CA ARG A 500 3.89 18.66 -0.45
C ARG A 500 3.68 19.81 0.50
N GLY A 501 2.50 19.87 1.13
CA GLY A 501 2.21 20.79 2.24
C GLY A 501 2.98 20.44 3.50
N ALA A 502 2.90 21.32 4.51
CA ALA A 502 3.39 20.99 5.85
C ALA A 502 2.63 19.81 6.45
N PRO A 503 3.27 18.96 7.25
CA PRO A 503 2.55 17.94 7.99
C PRO A 503 1.59 18.60 8.99
N PRO A 504 0.43 17.99 9.27
CA PRO A 504 -0.48 18.51 10.29
C PRO A 504 0.21 18.53 11.65
N SER A 505 -0.14 19.50 12.49
CA SER A 505 0.39 19.65 13.85
C SER A 505 -0.24 18.64 14.82
N VAL A 506 -0.14 17.36 14.52
CA VAL A 506 -0.59 16.29 15.43
C VAL A 506 0.51 16.06 16.46
N VAL A 507 0.17 16.25 17.73
CA VAL A 507 1.08 15.98 18.85
C VAL A 507 0.76 14.60 19.40
N ALA A 508 1.76 13.72 19.45
CA ALA A 508 1.61 12.43 20.09
C ALA A 508 1.38 12.62 21.60
N GLU A 509 0.35 11.99 22.12
CA GLU A 509 0.08 11.95 23.55
C GLU A 509 1.22 11.24 24.28
N ARG A 510 1.63 11.77 25.42
CA ARG A 510 2.66 11.16 26.24
C ARG A 510 2.04 10.47 27.44
N LEU A 511 2.46 9.24 27.69
CA LEU A 511 2.10 8.52 28.89
C LEU A 511 2.82 9.09 30.12
N GLU A 512 2.17 8.94 31.27
CA GLU A 512 2.80 9.21 32.56
C GLU A 512 3.95 8.23 32.84
N GLU A 513 5.01 8.70 33.44
CA GLU A 513 6.13 7.89 33.91
C GLU A 513 5.66 6.89 35.00
N GLY A 514 6.00 5.60 34.84
CA GLY A 514 5.57 4.52 35.74
C GLY A 514 6.71 3.67 36.34
N GLY A 515 7.92 3.89 35.87
CA GLY A 515 9.06 3.03 36.24
C GLY A 515 8.97 1.62 35.61
N PRO A 516 9.89 0.70 35.94
CA PRO A 516 10.01 -0.58 35.25
C PRO A 516 8.93 -1.62 35.61
N ASP A 517 8.24 -1.49 36.76
CA ASP A 517 7.29 -2.50 37.24
C ASP A 517 5.95 -2.43 36.52
N PRO A 518 5.54 -3.45 35.72
CA PRO A 518 4.27 -3.52 35.01
C PRO A 518 3.15 -4.15 35.87
N ALA A 519 3.42 -4.60 37.09
CA ALA A 519 2.48 -5.36 37.92
C ALA A 519 1.12 -4.69 38.12
N PRO A 520 1.00 -3.35 38.22
CA PRO A 520 -0.31 -2.68 38.32
C PRO A 520 -1.23 -2.88 37.11
N ALA A 521 -0.66 -3.20 35.93
CA ALA A 521 -1.40 -3.49 34.71
C ALA A 521 -1.80 -4.97 34.58
N ALA A 522 -1.29 -5.87 35.43
CA ALA A 522 -1.61 -7.29 35.36
C ALA A 522 -3.07 -7.56 35.69
N THR A 523 -3.73 -8.37 34.87
CA THR A 523 -5.15 -8.74 35.00
C THR A 523 -5.35 -10.23 35.30
N GLY A 524 -4.32 -11.06 35.05
CA GLY A 524 -4.40 -12.48 35.28
C GLY A 524 -3.23 -13.27 34.72
N ARG A 525 -3.42 -14.57 34.63
CA ARG A 525 -2.48 -15.49 34.02
C ARG A 525 -3.20 -16.46 33.11
N ARG A 526 -2.52 -16.90 32.04
CA ARG A 526 -3.07 -17.87 31.09
C ARG A 526 -2.01 -18.88 30.68
N ARG A 527 -2.39 -20.12 30.47
CA ARG A 527 -1.52 -21.12 29.86
C ARG A 527 -1.48 -20.90 28.37
N ILE A 528 -0.29 -20.92 27.82
CA ILE A 528 -0.03 -20.81 26.37
C ILE A 528 0.91 -21.90 25.95
N TRP A 529 0.79 -22.31 24.68
CA TRP A 529 1.73 -23.26 24.07
C TRP A 529 2.76 -22.53 23.21
N VAL A 530 4.04 -22.60 23.59
CA VAL A 530 5.10 -21.93 22.85
C VAL A 530 6.38 -22.78 22.87
N ASP A 531 7.14 -22.76 21.78
CA ASP A 531 8.41 -23.51 21.62
C ASP A 531 8.29 -25.00 22.01
N GLY A 532 7.16 -25.64 21.69
CA GLY A 532 6.90 -27.05 21.90
C GLY A 532 6.50 -27.44 23.32
N GLY A 533 6.16 -26.47 24.18
CA GLY A 533 5.75 -26.70 25.56
C GLY A 533 4.67 -25.76 26.08
N GLU A 534 3.97 -26.17 27.13
CA GLU A 534 3.03 -25.34 27.84
C GLU A 534 3.76 -24.49 28.89
N VAL A 535 3.50 -23.17 28.86
CA VAL A 535 4.04 -22.19 29.81
C VAL A 535 2.93 -21.28 30.34
N GLU A 536 3.15 -20.69 31.52
CA GLU A 536 2.22 -19.72 32.08
C GLU A 536 2.60 -18.29 31.68
N ALA A 537 1.75 -17.57 30.94
CA ALA A 537 1.93 -16.19 30.55
C ALA A 537 1.14 -15.25 31.49
N THR A 538 1.72 -14.10 31.84
CA THR A 538 1.01 -13.05 32.55
C THR A 538 0.22 -12.21 31.53
N VAL A 539 -1.03 -11.92 31.85
CA VAL A 539 -1.91 -11.09 31.02
C VAL A 539 -1.93 -9.66 31.57
N TYR A 540 -1.68 -8.69 30.73
CA TYR A 540 -1.68 -7.27 31.07
C TYR A 540 -2.74 -6.52 30.27
N ASP A 541 -3.43 -5.58 30.92
CA ASP A 541 -4.23 -4.56 30.26
C ASP A 541 -3.30 -3.44 29.78
N ARG A 542 -3.16 -3.30 28.45
CA ARG A 542 -2.27 -2.31 27.86
C ARG A 542 -2.61 -0.87 28.26
N ALA A 543 -3.90 -0.56 28.43
CA ALA A 543 -4.34 0.78 28.83
C ALA A 543 -3.85 1.20 30.23
N ARG A 544 -3.39 0.25 31.05
CA ARG A 544 -2.84 0.50 32.39
C ARG A 544 -1.31 0.58 32.40
N LEU A 545 -0.65 0.26 31.30
CA LEU A 545 0.79 0.39 31.20
C LEU A 545 1.20 1.88 31.15
N ARG A 546 2.36 2.19 31.72
CA ARG A 546 2.93 3.52 31.79
C ARG A 546 4.31 3.55 31.11
N ALA A 547 4.78 4.76 30.78
CA ALA A 547 6.13 4.93 30.24
C ALA A 547 7.17 4.35 31.22
N GLY A 548 8.13 3.61 30.68
CA GLY A 548 9.17 2.95 31.47
C GLY A 548 8.81 1.56 31.97
N ASN A 549 7.55 1.09 31.89
CA ASN A 549 7.22 -0.29 32.24
C ASN A 549 7.97 -1.29 31.34
N VAL A 550 8.39 -2.41 31.92
CA VAL A 550 9.09 -3.50 31.23
C VAL A 550 8.31 -4.80 31.41
N VAL A 551 7.72 -5.30 30.36
CA VAL A 551 6.92 -6.53 30.33
C VAL A 551 7.82 -7.68 29.88
N ALA A 552 8.25 -8.52 30.82
CA ALA A 552 9.01 -9.73 30.49
C ALA A 552 8.09 -10.84 29.95
N GLY A 553 8.50 -11.53 28.89
CA GLY A 553 7.82 -12.70 28.35
C GLY A 553 8.09 -13.98 29.17
N PRO A 554 7.16 -14.97 29.14
CA PRO A 554 5.95 -15.00 28.34
C PRO A 554 4.85 -14.07 28.89
N ALA A 555 4.29 -13.23 28.01
CA ALA A 555 3.24 -12.29 28.40
C ALA A 555 2.27 -12.01 27.23
N ILE A 556 1.03 -11.70 27.59
CA ILE A 556 -0.01 -11.26 26.66
C ILE A 556 -0.46 -9.85 27.08
N LEU A 557 -0.44 -8.90 26.14
CA LEU A 557 -0.98 -7.58 26.34
C LEU A 557 -2.30 -7.49 25.57
N THR A 558 -3.37 -7.17 26.26
CA THR A 558 -4.72 -7.03 25.67
C THR A 558 -5.09 -5.57 25.55
N GLU A 559 -5.65 -5.20 24.41
CA GLU A 559 -6.25 -3.90 24.14
C GLU A 559 -7.53 -4.07 23.33
N MET A 560 -8.27 -2.99 23.09
CA MET A 560 -9.59 -3.07 22.47
C MET A 560 -9.54 -3.70 21.07
N ASP A 561 -8.55 -3.35 20.27
CA ASP A 561 -8.47 -3.62 18.84
C ASP A 561 -7.38 -4.65 18.47
N SER A 562 -6.59 -5.14 19.46
CA SER A 562 -5.52 -6.08 19.20
C SER A 562 -5.08 -6.87 20.46
N THR A 563 -4.26 -7.88 20.23
CA THR A 563 -3.56 -8.64 21.28
C THR A 563 -2.09 -8.77 20.90
N THR A 564 -1.18 -8.45 21.83
CA THR A 564 0.26 -8.59 21.64
C THR A 564 0.81 -9.77 22.43
N LEU A 565 1.62 -10.61 21.80
CA LEU A 565 2.33 -11.70 22.45
C LEU A 565 3.82 -11.35 22.62
N VAL A 566 4.32 -11.38 23.85
CA VAL A 566 5.74 -11.31 24.17
C VAL A 566 6.24 -12.71 24.49
N LEU A 567 7.13 -13.24 23.65
CA LEU A 567 7.64 -14.61 23.77
C LEU A 567 8.63 -14.77 24.95
N PRO A 568 8.83 -15.99 25.47
CA PRO A 568 9.90 -16.27 26.43
C PRO A 568 11.26 -15.77 25.91
N GLY A 569 12.12 -15.29 26.82
CA GLY A 569 13.43 -14.74 26.46
C GLY A 569 13.41 -13.35 25.81
N HIS A 570 12.24 -12.70 25.75
CA HIS A 570 12.08 -11.34 25.25
C HIS A 570 11.42 -10.45 26.29
N ALA A 571 11.60 -9.14 26.14
CA ALA A 571 10.92 -8.15 26.98
C ALA A 571 10.46 -6.97 26.11
N GLY A 572 9.28 -6.45 26.41
CA GLY A 572 8.72 -5.23 25.83
C GLY A 572 8.87 -4.05 26.79
N SER A 573 9.59 -3.00 26.41
CA SER A 573 9.64 -1.74 27.15
C SER A 573 8.63 -0.76 26.59
N VAL A 574 7.88 -0.08 27.46
CA VAL A 574 6.92 0.94 27.07
C VAL A 574 7.61 2.29 26.97
N ASP A 575 7.59 2.91 25.79
CA ASP A 575 8.18 4.22 25.56
C ASP A 575 7.24 5.37 26.02
N PRO A 576 7.69 6.65 26.00
CA PRO A 576 6.85 7.79 26.39
C PRO A 576 5.61 7.99 25.54
N PHE A 577 5.53 7.40 24.33
CA PHE A 577 4.40 7.52 23.42
C PHE A 577 3.47 6.29 23.46
N GLY A 578 3.73 5.37 24.38
CA GLY A 578 2.94 4.15 24.56
C GLY A 578 3.29 3.01 23.61
N ASN A 579 4.35 3.13 22.80
CA ASN A 579 4.83 2.00 22.01
C ASN A 579 5.41 0.92 22.91
N VAL A 580 5.16 -0.34 22.57
CA VAL A 580 5.84 -1.49 23.19
C VAL A 580 7.01 -1.91 22.31
N LEU A 581 8.22 -1.69 22.79
CA LEU A 581 9.47 -2.00 22.10
C LEU A 581 9.97 -3.36 22.56
N ILE A 582 9.70 -4.43 21.81
CA ILE A 582 10.08 -5.79 22.14
C ILE A 582 11.50 -6.07 21.66
N ARG A 583 12.36 -6.65 22.54
CA ARG A 583 13.73 -7.07 22.25
C ARG A 583 14.05 -8.39 22.93
N PRO A 584 15.05 -9.16 22.44
CA PRO A 584 15.62 -10.26 23.19
C PRO A 584 16.20 -9.75 24.52
N ILE A 585 15.99 -10.51 25.59
CA ILE A 585 16.69 -10.28 26.86
C ILE A 585 18.13 -10.76 26.66
N PRO A 586 19.14 -9.91 26.90
CA PRO A 586 20.54 -10.38 26.83
C PRO A 586 20.72 -11.62 27.71
N SER A 587 21.25 -12.70 27.13
CA SER A 587 21.70 -13.83 27.93
C SER A 587 22.84 -13.33 28.83
N GLU A 588 22.73 -13.50 30.14
CA GLU A 588 23.90 -13.37 31.00
C GLU A 588 24.90 -14.43 30.51
N GLU A 589 25.97 -13.99 29.84
CA GLU A 589 27.08 -14.85 29.50
C GLU A 589 27.68 -15.36 30.84
N HIS A 590 27.54 -16.66 31.07
CA HIS A 590 28.23 -17.37 32.15
C HIS A 590 29.63 -17.75 31.72
#